data_294f7332c79f2c6f90dba67e3b98cb54
#
_entry.id   294f7332c79f2c6f90dba67e3b98cb54
#
_cell.length_a   1.000
_cell.length_b   1.000
_cell.length_c   1.000
_cell.angle_alpha   90.00
_cell.angle_beta   90.00
_cell.angle_gamma   90.00
#
_symmetry.space_group_name_H-M   'P 1'
#
loop_
_entity.id
_entity.type
_entity.pdbx_description
1 polymer ?
#
loop_
_entity_poly.entity_id
_entity_poly.type
_entity_poly.pdbx_seq_one_letter_code
_entity_poly.pdbx_strand_id
1 'polypeptide(L)'
;MAIVGESGSGKSTSAMAVLGLLPGTGHVVGGSIKLDGEEISGYKQRDFDKLRGNKMGLVPQDPMSNLNPVWRIGTQVKEALAANNMDIAHEKRSSLSKALADADVELKGNDDETFLGSKELPELLSAAKEALSKIGKTGDDFDKTVAYFESEWVPGSETRWRVADDLIKVGVAEDDAWYIAKKYVIGSTMDDRIAGLLSEAGLPDAATRARQYPHEFSGGMRQRALIAIGLACRPELLIADEPTSALDVTVQKKILDHLQMLTDSLGTAVLFITHDLGLAAERAQHIVVMYKGQVVESGPSLEVLQHPQHPYTKRLVAAAPSLASQRIISVKEHGGDASGVMEHKVNEDSLKSGESIITVDHLTREFKLPRKKEMFKAVDDVSFSVKKGTTLAIVGESGSGKSTVANMVLKLLEPTSGTVTYEGKDISGFQGKELLDFRRHVQPVFQNPYGSLDPMYSIYRSIEEPLRIHGIGDKKSRAARVRELLDMVELPWSVRFRYPNELSGGQRQRIAIARAMALDPDVIVCDEAVSALDVLVQDQVLRLLNDLQTEKGLSYLFITHDLAVVRQIADEVVVMQHGKLVEHATTDESSTIRRSSTPVICLAPSPAASCSSVLTDLMR
;
A
#
# COMPACT_ATOMS: atom_id res chain seq x y z
N MET A 1 4.70 -17.66 9.11
CA MET A 1 5.72 -17.05 10.01
C MET A 1 5.99 -15.63 9.58
N ALA A 2 6.18 -14.69 10.54
CA ALA A 2 6.54 -13.31 10.21
C ALA A 2 7.92 -12.92 10.75
N ILE A 3 8.69 -12.16 9.96
CA ILE A 3 9.91 -11.49 10.40
C ILE A 3 9.61 -10.00 10.53
N VAL A 4 9.84 -9.45 11.72
CA VAL A 4 9.58 -8.04 12.04
C VAL A 4 10.84 -7.33 12.55
N GLY A 5 10.89 -6.02 12.43
CA GLY A 5 12.01 -5.19 12.90
C GLY A 5 12.16 -3.91 12.08
N GLU A 6 13.06 -3.02 12.50
CA GLU A 6 13.36 -1.76 11.80
C GLU A 6 13.93 -1.96 10.39
N SER A 7 13.83 -0.92 9.57
CA SER A 7 14.55 -0.83 8.30
C SER A 7 16.07 -0.99 8.52
N GLY A 8 16.70 -1.81 7.69
CA GLY A 8 18.12 -2.13 7.86
C GLY A 8 18.45 -3.18 8.94
N SER A 9 17.44 -3.79 9.60
CA SER A 9 17.70 -4.87 10.57
C SER A 9 18.07 -6.22 9.92
N GLY A 10 18.06 -6.33 8.59
CA GLY A 10 18.49 -7.51 7.85
C GLY A 10 17.35 -8.42 7.36
N LYS A 11 16.07 -8.06 7.55
CA LYS A 11 14.89 -8.87 7.16
C LYS A 11 14.91 -9.30 5.69
N SER A 12 14.91 -8.32 4.79
CA SER A 12 14.95 -8.57 3.33
C SER A 12 16.25 -9.25 2.91
N THR A 13 17.38 -8.92 3.57
CA THR A 13 18.67 -9.60 3.30
C THR A 13 18.58 -11.08 3.65
N SER A 14 17.94 -11.44 4.77
CA SER A 14 17.73 -12.85 5.15
C SER A 14 16.84 -13.57 4.12
N ALA A 15 15.76 -12.94 3.66
CA ALA A 15 14.91 -13.47 2.59
C ALA A 15 15.69 -13.67 1.28
N MET A 16 16.50 -12.70 0.88
CA MET A 16 17.34 -12.79 -0.32
C MET A 16 18.42 -13.89 -0.17
N ALA A 17 18.93 -14.14 1.04
CA ALA A 17 19.83 -15.27 1.31
C ALA A 17 19.15 -16.61 1.08
N VAL A 18 17.89 -16.77 1.56
CA VAL A 18 17.09 -17.99 1.33
C VAL A 18 16.85 -18.22 -0.17
N LEU A 19 16.60 -17.16 -0.93
CA LEU A 19 16.39 -17.23 -2.38
C LEU A 19 17.68 -17.33 -3.19
N GLY A 20 18.87 -17.22 -2.57
CA GLY A 20 20.15 -17.15 -3.28
C GLY A 20 20.27 -15.89 -4.16
N LEU A 21 19.66 -14.76 -3.75
CA LEU A 21 19.60 -13.49 -4.49
C LEU A 21 20.32 -12.35 -3.75
N LEU A 22 21.33 -12.67 -2.95
CA LEU A 22 22.10 -11.62 -2.28
C LEU A 22 22.78 -10.70 -3.32
N PRO A 23 22.73 -9.37 -3.13
CA PRO A 23 23.26 -8.42 -4.10
C PRO A 23 24.79 -8.42 -4.17
N GLY A 24 25.32 -8.19 -5.35
CA GLY A 24 26.75 -8.03 -5.61
C GLY A 24 27.55 -9.30 -5.30
N THR A 25 28.55 -9.19 -4.42
CA THR A 25 29.41 -10.29 -3.97
C THR A 25 28.91 -10.94 -2.68
N GLY A 26 27.70 -10.61 -2.24
CA GLY A 26 27.11 -11.15 -1.03
C GLY A 26 26.94 -12.66 -1.09
N HIS A 27 27.35 -13.37 -0.04
CA HIS A 27 27.17 -14.81 0.10
C HIS A 27 26.97 -15.17 1.57
N VAL A 28 26.36 -16.34 1.80
CA VAL A 28 26.19 -16.89 3.15
C VAL A 28 27.54 -17.43 3.62
N VAL A 29 28.09 -16.83 4.68
CA VAL A 29 29.41 -17.20 5.22
C VAL A 29 29.37 -18.33 6.23
N GLY A 30 28.19 -18.67 6.75
CA GLY A 30 28.01 -19.74 7.73
C GLY A 30 26.54 -19.97 8.07
N GLY A 31 26.28 -21.07 8.77
CA GLY A 31 24.90 -21.48 9.09
C GLY A 31 24.36 -22.50 8.08
N SER A 32 23.08 -22.82 8.20
CA SER A 32 22.37 -23.81 7.42
C SER A 32 21.01 -23.27 6.98
N ILE A 33 20.68 -23.42 5.72
CA ILE A 33 19.36 -23.12 5.15
C ILE A 33 18.80 -24.42 4.59
N LYS A 34 17.65 -24.85 5.12
CA LYS A 34 16.97 -26.07 4.68
C LYS A 34 15.61 -25.75 4.09
N LEU A 35 15.33 -26.29 2.92
CA LEU A 35 14.03 -26.25 2.28
C LEU A 35 13.53 -27.69 2.17
N ASP A 36 12.39 -27.98 2.77
CA ASP A 36 11.81 -29.34 2.81
C ASP A 36 12.82 -30.42 3.28
N GLY A 37 13.64 -30.07 4.29
CA GLY A 37 14.67 -30.90 4.85
C GLY A 37 15.98 -30.97 4.04
N GLU A 38 16.02 -30.49 2.83
CA GLU A 38 17.20 -30.44 1.96
C GLU A 38 18.05 -29.20 2.26
N GLU A 39 19.37 -29.38 2.43
CA GLU A 39 20.33 -28.30 2.68
C GLU A 39 20.65 -27.55 1.39
N ILE A 40 20.30 -26.25 1.34
CA ILE A 40 20.46 -25.41 0.14
C ILE A 40 21.51 -24.29 0.30
N SER A 41 22.10 -24.09 1.48
CA SER A 41 23.06 -22.99 1.73
C SER A 41 24.31 -23.06 0.87
N GLY A 42 24.70 -24.25 0.40
CA GLY A 42 25.84 -24.47 -0.48
C GLY A 42 25.53 -24.48 -1.98
N TYR A 43 24.30 -24.22 -2.37
CA TYR A 43 23.85 -24.30 -3.77
C TYR A 43 24.51 -23.23 -4.63
N LYS A 44 24.78 -23.63 -5.90
CA LYS A 44 25.19 -22.70 -6.94
C LYS A 44 23.97 -22.02 -7.57
N GLN A 45 24.20 -20.93 -8.26
CA GLN A 45 23.12 -20.16 -8.92
C GLN A 45 22.18 -21.05 -9.76
N ARG A 46 22.74 -21.97 -10.55
CA ARG A 46 21.97 -22.90 -11.39
C ARG A 46 21.04 -23.85 -10.59
N ASP A 47 21.39 -24.14 -9.35
CA ASP A 47 20.59 -25.02 -8.51
C ASP A 47 19.47 -24.21 -7.86
N PHE A 48 19.75 -22.95 -7.46
CA PHE A 48 18.72 -22.00 -7.04
C PHE A 48 17.73 -21.69 -8.18
N ASP A 49 18.18 -21.60 -9.44
CA ASP A 49 17.29 -21.36 -10.58
C ASP A 49 16.22 -22.45 -10.72
N LYS A 50 16.49 -23.68 -10.31
CA LYS A 50 15.51 -24.79 -10.30
C LYS A 50 14.50 -24.70 -9.16
N LEU A 51 14.87 -24.02 -8.07
CA LEU A 51 14.02 -23.85 -6.89
C LEU A 51 13.13 -22.62 -7.00
N ARG A 52 13.65 -21.53 -7.60
CA ARG A 52 12.93 -20.27 -7.75
C ARG A 52 11.74 -20.46 -8.69
N GLY A 53 10.60 -19.95 -8.25
CA GLY A 53 9.32 -20.12 -8.94
C GLY A 53 8.67 -21.46 -8.66
N ASN A 54 9.39 -22.56 -8.79
CA ASN A 54 8.84 -23.90 -8.62
C ASN A 54 8.63 -24.29 -7.14
N LYS A 55 9.66 -24.13 -6.30
CA LYS A 55 9.58 -24.39 -4.86
C LYS A 55 9.48 -23.13 -4.02
N MET A 56 10.07 -22.04 -4.47
CA MET A 56 10.12 -20.75 -3.76
C MET A 56 9.60 -19.62 -4.64
N GLY A 57 8.52 -18.96 -4.20
CA GLY A 57 7.97 -17.75 -4.82
C GLY A 57 8.39 -16.49 -4.05
N LEU A 58 8.39 -15.34 -4.72
CA LEU A 58 8.67 -14.04 -4.12
C LEU A 58 7.58 -13.02 -4.51
N VAL A 59 7.05 -12.32 -3.51
CA VAL A 59 6.31 -11.08 -3.68
C VAL A 59 7.17 -9.94 -3.09
N PRO A 60 7.79 -9.11 -3.93
CA PRO A 60 8.71 -8.06 -3.48
C PRO A 60 7.98 -6.82 -2.95
N GLN A 61 8.71 -5.98 -2.22
CA GLN A 61 8.19 -4.81 -1.51
C GLN A 61 7.57 -3.74 -2.42
N ASP A 62 8.23 -3.37 -3.52
CA ASP A 62 7.81 -2.27 -4.39
C ASP A 62 7.38 -2.78 -5.77
N PRO A 63 6.07 -2.70 -6.10
CA PRO A 63 5.58 -3.09 -7.41
C PRO A 63 6.10 -2.24 -8.56
N MET A 64 6.49 -0.98 -8.29
CA MET A 64 6.94 -0.08 -9.35
C MET A 64 8.32 -0.43 -9.88
N SER A 65 9.22 -0.86 -9.00
CA SER A 65 10.58 -1.26 -9.37
C SER A 65 10.67 -2.72 -9.82
N ASN A 66 9.69 -3.56 -9.46
CA ASN A 66 9.73 -5.01 -9.72
C ASN A 66 8.87 -5.45 -10.91
N LEU A 67 7.98 -4.60 -11.43
CA LEU A 67 7.30 -4.81 -12.69
C LEU A 67 8.03 -4.05 -13.81
N ASN A 68 8.33 -4.72 -14.92
CA ASN A 68 8.94 -4.07 -16.08
C ASN A 68 7.94 -3.09 -16.72
N PRO A 69 8.20 -1.77 -16.72
CA PRO A 69 7.21 -0.77 -17.15
C PRO A 69 6.92 -0.80 -18.66
N VAL A 70 7.80 -1.38 -19.46
CA VAL A 70 7.67 -1.46 -20.92
C VAL A 70 7.12 -2.80 -21.41
N TRP A 71 6.85 -3.74 -20.50
CA TRP A 71 6.23 -5.03 -20.79
C TRP A 71 4.80 -5.08 -20.28
N ARG A 72 3.94 -5.77 -21.04
CA ARG A 72 2.56 -6.03 -20.61
C ARG A 72 2.57 -6.98 -19.41
N ILE A 73 1.56 -6.86 -18.55
CA ILE A 73 1.42 -7.71 -17.36
C ILE A 73 1.39 -9.19 -17.73
N GLY A 74 0.61 -9.58 -18.72
CA GLY A 74 0.54 -10.96 -19.19
C GLY A 74 1.88 -11.52 -19.66
N THR A 75 2.72 -10.69 -20.31
CA THR A 75 4.07 -11.09 -20.72
C THR A 75 4.95 -11.45 -19.50
N GLN A 76 4.84 -10.68 -18.41
CA GLN A 76 5.63 -10.92 -17.19
C GLN A 76 5.17 -12.18 -16.44
N VAL A 77 3.86 -12.47 -16.43
CA VAL A 77 3.33 -13.74 -15.92
C VAL A 77 3.79 -14.91 -16.81
N LYS A 78 3.78 -14.74 -18.13
CA LYS A 78 4.28 -15.74 -19.09
C LYS A 78 5.75 -16.09 -18.85
N GLU A 79 6.60 -15.08 -18.63
CA GLU A 79 8.01 -15.27 -18.34
C GLU A 79 8.23 -16.10 -17.06
N ALA A 80 7.44 -15.83 -16.00
CA ALA A 80 7.53 -16.61 -14.77
C ALA A 80 7.17 -18.08 -14.98
N LEU A 81 6.17 -18.36 -15.81
CA LEU A 81 5.76 -19.72 -16.17
C LEU A 81 6.82 -20.40 -17.06
N ALA A 82 7.32 -19.71 -18.08
CA ALA A 82 8.29 -20.24 -19.03
C ALA A 82 9.65 -20.54 -18.37
N ALA A 83 10.12 -19.66 -17.47
CA ALA A 83 11.37 -19.83 -16.75
C ALA A 83 11.41 -21.12 -15.89
N ASN A 84 10.26 -21.64 -15.51
CA ASN A 84 10.14 -22.85 -14.67
C ASN A 84 9.73 -24.10 -15.45
N ASN A 85 9.90 -24.11 -16.79
CA ASN A 85 9.48 -25.19 -17.67
C ASN A 85 8.03 -25.68 -17.43
N MET A 86 7.21 -24.79 -16.86
CA MET A 86 5.78 -24.99 -16.76
C MET A 86 5.14 -24.83 -18.14
N ASP A 87 5.83 -25.33 -19.16
CA ASP A 87 5.32 -25.40 -20.51
C ASP A 87 4.14 -26.35 -20.50
N ILE A 88 2.98 -25.79 -20.61
CA ILE A 88 1.67 -26.44 -20.64
C ILE A 88 1.65 -27.55 -21.73
N ALA A 89 2.53 -27.43 -22.71
CA ALA A 89 2.65 -28.35 -23.80
C ALA A 89 2.98 -29.80 -23.40
N HIS A 90 3.86 -30.01 -22.41
CA HIS A 90 4.31 -31.37 -22.10
C HIS A 90 3.35 -32.19 -21.22
N GLU A 91 2.81 -31.60 -20.18
CA GLU A 91 1.90 -32.31 -19.26
C GLU A 91 0.51 -32.50 -19.88
N LYS A 92 0.05 -31.56 -20.72
CA LYS A 92 -1.23 -31.61 -21.41
C LYS A 92 -1.22 -32.50 -22.64
N ARG A 93 -0.11 -32.65 -23.35
CA ARG A 93 -0.01 -33.61 -24.47
C ARG A 93 -0.29 -35.03 -23.99
N SER A 94 0.19 -35.44 -22.83
CA SER A 94 -0.05 -36.80 -22.33
C SER A 94 -1.47 -37.00 -21.81
N SER A 95 -2.04 -36.05 -21.07
CA SER A 95 -3.41 -36.14 -20.55
C SER A 95 -4.47 -35.84 -21.61
N LEU A 96 -4.19 -34.87 -22.49
CA LEU A 96 -5.03 -34.53 -23.63
C LEU A 96 -5.00 -35.62 -24.71
N SER A 97 -3.81 -36.12 -25.09
CA SER A 97 -3.68 -37.27 -26.00
C SER A 97 -4.44 -38.48 -25.51
N LYS A 98 -4.38 -38.72 -24.18
CA LYS A 98 -5.10 -39.86 -23.56
C LYS A 98 -6.61 -39.60 -23.57
N ALA A 99 -7.08 -38.41 -23.19
CA ALA A 99 -8.49 -38.07 -23.22
C ALA A 99 -9.09 -38.05 -24.63
N LEU A 100 -8.29 -37.66 -25.64
CA LEU A 100 -8.70 -37.65 -27.05
C LEU A 100 -8.65 -39.05 -27.68
N ALA A 101 -7.68 -39.89 -27.30
CA ALA A 101 -7.64 -41.28 -27.70
C ALA A 101 -8.82 -42.06 -27.10
N ASP A 102 -9.21 -41.76 -25.87
CA ASP A 102 -10.38 -42.33 -25.22
C ASP A 102 -11.70 -41.85 -25.85
N ALA A 103 -11.67 -40.74 -26.62
CA ALA A 103 -12.81 -40.15 -27.31
C ALA A 103 -12.79 -40.35 -28.87
N ASP A 104 -11.88 -41.19 -29.38
CA ASP A 104 -11.70 -41.43 -30.85
C ASP A 104 -11.39 -40.16 -31.68
N VAL A 105 -10.70 -39.17 -31.11
CA VAL A 105 -10.35 -37.91 -31.79
C VAL A 105 -8.86 -37.86 -32.13
N GLU A 106 -8.52 -37.80 -33.41
CA GLU A 106 -7.14 -37.63 -33.89
C GLU A 106 -6.71 -36.16 -33.89
N LEU A 107 -5.58 -35.85 -33.24
CA LEU A 107 -4.95 -34.54 -33.28
C LEU A 107 -4.26 -34.30 -34.64
N LYS A 108 -4.72 -33.29 -35.39
CA LYS A 108 -4.08 -32.88 -36.65
C LYS A 108 -3.27 -31.60 -36.44
N GLY A 109 -1.95 -31.70 -36.59
CA GLY A 109 -1.04 -30.57 -36.64
C GLY A 109 -0.02 -30.49 -35.53
N ASN A 110 1.10 -29.82 -35.82
CA ASN A 110 2.27 -29.65 -34.93
C ASN A 110 2.22 -28.36 -34.09
N ASP A 111 1.10 -27.62 -34.15
CA ASP A 111 0.96 -26.36 -33.44
C ASP A 111 0.32 -26.59 -32.06
N ASP A 112 0.88 -25.94 -31.06
CA ASP A 112 0.47 -26.04 -29.64
C ASP A 112 -0.94 -25.47 -29.34
N GLU A 113 -1.60 -24.93 -30.34
CA GLU A 113 -2.98 -24.43 -30.35
C GLU A 113 -3.95 -25.42 -30.98
N THR A 114 -3.99 -26.64 -30.51
CA THR A 114 -4.93 -27.62 -31.02
C THR A 114 -6.16 -27.66 -30.13
N PHE A 115 -7.13 -27.19 -30.58
CA PHE A 115 -8.34 -27.33 -31.18
C PHE A 115 -9.12 -28.62 -30.87
N LEU A 116 -10.23 -28.44 -30.22
CA LEU A 116 -11.28 -29.46 -30.16
C LEU A 116 -12.41 -29.13 -31.14
N GLY A 117 -12.69 -30.11 -31.95
CA GLY A 117 -13.57 -29.93 -33.08
C GLY A 117 -15.03 -29.63 -32.69
N SER A 118 -15.80 -29.37 -33.71
CA SER A 118 -17.24 -29.01 -33.70
C SER A 118 -18.17 -29.84 -32.81
N LYS A 119 -17.71 -30.94 -32.19
CA LYS A 119 -18.52 -31.79 -31.32
C LYS A 119 -18.77 -31.19 -29.92
N GLU A 120 -17.92 -30.31 -29.44
CA GLU A 120 -18.02 -29.72 -28.07
C GLU A 120 -18.85 -28.45 -28.02
N LEU A 121 -18.94 -27.71 -29.13
CA LEU A 121 -19.82 -26.53 -29.19
C LEU A 121 -21.28 -26.84 -28.86
N PRO A 122 -21.90 -27.87 -29.42
CA PRO A 122 -23.28 -28.24 -29.05
C PRO A 122 -23.46 -28.57 -27.56
N GLU A 123 -22.50 -29.26 -26.96
CA GLU A 123 -22.55 -29.58 -25.52
C GLU A 123 -22.33 -28.36 -24.64
N LEU A 124 -21.37 -27.49 -24.99
CA LEU A 124 -21.16 -26.20 -24.32
C LEU A 124 -22.41 -25.31 -24.41
N LEU A 125 -23.03 -25.19 -25.58
CA LEU A 125 -24.27 -24.44 -25.80
C LEU A 125 -25.43 -25.02 -24.98
N SER A 126 -25.53 -26.33 -24.91
CA SER A 126 -26.58 -27.00 -24.12
C SER A 126 -26.41 -26.72 -22.63
N ALA A 127 -25.18 -26.79 -22.11
CA ALA A 127 -24.86 -26.48 -20.70
C ALA A 127 -25.05 -24.99 -20.39
N ALA A 128 -24.63 -24.08 -21.27
CA ALA A 128 -24.87 -22.66 -21.14
C ALA A 128 -26.38 -22.31 -21.17
N LYS A 129 -27.14 -22.93 -22.04
CA LYS A 129 -28.61 -22.79 -22.09
C LYS A 129 -29.27 -23.23 -20.79
N GLU A 130 -28.84 -24.36 -20.22
CA GLU A 130 -29.37 -24.85 -18.95
C GLU A 130 -29.02 -23.89 -17.79
N ALA A 131 -27.78 -23.39 -17.72
CA ALA A 131 -27.37 -22.44 -16.70
C ALA A 131 -28.12 -21.11 -16.80
N LEU A 132 -28.28 -20.55 -18.00
CA LEU A 132 -29.03 -19.32 -18.24
C LEU A 132 -30.54 -19.47 -17.93
N SER A 133 -31.11 -20.64 -18.23
CA SER A 133 -32.50 -20.96 -17.88
C SER A 133 -32.72 -21.00 -16.37
N LYS A 134 -31.77 -21.53 -15.60
CA LYS A 134 -31.83 -21.57 -14.11
C LYS A 134 -31.89 -20.18 -13.47
N ILE A 135 -31.33 -19.16 -14.10
CA ILE A 135 -31.36 -17.76 -13.64
C ILE A 135 -32.49 -16.93 -14.30
N GLY A 136 -33.43 -17.58 -15.02
CA GLY A 136 -34.55 -16.91 -15.64
C GLY A 136 -34.23 -16.07 -16.88
N LYS A 137 -33.06 -16.23 -17.49
CA LYS A 137 -32.64 -15.58 -18.74
C LYS A 137 -33.13 -16.35 -19.96
N THR A 138 -34.40 -16.16 -20.31
CA THR A 138 -35.09 -16.87 -21.45
C THR A 138 -35.59 -15.89 -22.51
N GLY A 139 -35.06 -14.68 -22.62
CA GLY A 139 -35.46 -13.66 -23.58
C GLY A 139 -34.32 -13.22 -24.50
N ASP A 140 -34.43 -11.99 -25.05
CA ASP A 140 -33.47 -11.41 -25.99
C ASP A 140 -31.99 -11.53 -25.59
N ASP A 141 -31.67 -11.45 -24.29
CA ASP A 141 -30.30 -11.59 -23.80
C ASP A 141 -29.78 -13.03 -23.86
N PHE A 142 -30.68 -13.99 -23.67
CA PHE A 142 -30.40 -15.41 -23.85
C PHE A 142 -30.08 -15.71 -25.32
N ASP A 143 -30.98 -15.28 -26.23
CA ASP A 143 -30.80 -15.51 -27.65
C ASP A 143 -29.56 -14.82 -28.23
N LYS A 144 -29.22 -13.60 -27.76
CA LYS A 144 -27.99 -12.91 -28.11
C LYS A 144 -26.75 -13.66 -27.63
N THR A 145 -26.79 -14.19 -26.40
CA THR A 145 -25.65 -14.96 -25.84
C THR A 145 -25.47 -16.26 -26.60
N VAL A 146 -26.54 -16.96 -26.92
CA VAL A 146 -26.48 -18.16 -27.72
C VAL A 146 -26.01 -17.87 -29.14
N ALA A 147 -26.52 -16.82 -29.79
CA ALA A 147 -26.08 -16.40 -31.12
C ALA A 147 -24.60 -15.99 -31.15
N TYR A 148 -24.14 -15.37 -30.07
CA TYR A 148 -22.69 -15.06 -29.90
C TYR A 148 -21.85 -16.34 -29.91
N PHE A 149 -22.18 -17.33 -29.08
CA PHE A 149 -21.46 -18.60 -29.06
C PHE A 149 -21.54 -19.35 -30.39
N GLU A 150 -22.67 -19.25 -31.11
CA GLU A 150 -22.84 -19.89 -32.41
C GLU A 150 -22.08 -19.18 -33.55
N SER A 151 -21.99 -17.84 -33.53
CA SER A 151 -21.40 -17.04 -34.60
C SER A 151 -19.90 -16.73 -34.38
N GLU A 152 -19.50 -16.53 -33.15
CA GLU A 152 -18.13 -16.13 -32.78
C GLU A 152 -17.27 -17.30 -32.32
N TRP A 153 -17.84 -18.49 -32.19
CA TRP A 153 -17.12 -19.69 -31.83
C TRP A 153 -16.15 -20.10 -32.94
N VAL A 154 -14.90 -19.75 -32.76
CA VAL A 154 -13.81 -20.30 -33.56
C VAL A 154 -13.09 -21.31 -32.68
N PRO A 155 -13.15 -22.57 -33.05
CA PRO A 155 -12.48 -23.60 -32.29
C PRO A 155 -11.00 -23.25 -32.05
N GLY A 156 -10.51 -23.32 -30.80
CA GLY A 156 -9.16 -22.95 -30.38
C GLY A 156 -8.93 -21.45 -30.15
N SER A 157 -9.87 -20.57 -30.53
CA SER A 157 -9.76 -19.13 -30.26
C SER A 157 -10.41 -18.73 -28.93
N GLU A 158 -11.38 -19.50 -28.45
CA GLU A 158 -12.05 -19.26 -27.19
C GLU A 158 -11.38 -19.98 -26.04
N THR A 159 -11.20 -19.24 -24.98
CA THR A 159 -10.50 -19.68 -23.79
C THR A 159 -11.49 -19.99 -22.69
N ARG A 160 -11.18 -20.95 -21.80
CA ARG A 160 -12.01 -21.25 -20.62
C ARG A 160 -12.37 -20.01 -19.84
N TRP A 161 -11.39 -19.10 -19.71
CA TRP A 161 -11.57 -17.88 -18.96
C TRP A 161 -12.56 -16.95 -19.65
N ARG A 162 -12.46 -16.77 -20.96
CA ARG A 162 -13.36 -15.91 -21.72
C ARG A 162 -14.80 -16.45 -21.68
N VAL A 163 -14.97 -17.74 -21.84
CA VAL A 163 -16.30 -18.39 -21.74
C VAL A 163 -16.87 -18.22 -20.33
N ALA A 164 -16.07 -18.43 -19.28
CA ALA A 164 -16.54 -18.21 -17.91
C ALA A 164 -16.92 -16.75 -17.66
N ASP A 165 -16.08 -15.79 -18.08
CA ASP A 165 -16.32 -14.34 -17.91
C ASP A 165 -17.59 -13.89 -18.67
N ASP A 166 -17.79 -14.35 -19.89
CA ASP A 166 -18.97 -14.01 -20.68
C ASP A 166 -20.25 -14.61 -20.07
N LEU A 167 -20.18 -15.82 -19.50
CA LEU A 167 -21.31 -16.41 -18.75
C LEU A 167 -21.61 -15.64 -17.45
N ILE A 168 -20.58 -15.19 -16.72
CA ILE A 168 -20.73 -14.35 -15.52
C ILE A 168 -21.38 -13.01 -15.87
N LYS A 169 -20.93 -12.34 -16.93
CA LYS A 169 -21.50 -11.05 -17.40
C LYS A 169 -22.99 -11.13 -17.71
N VAL A 170 -23.46 -12.27 -18.21
CA VAL A 170 -24.89 -12.48 -18.45
C VAL A 170 -25.67 -12.99 -17.25
N GLY A 171 -24.98 -13.15 -16.10
CA GLY A 171 -25.60 -13.43 -14.81
C GLY A 171 -25.58 -14.89 -14.37
N VAL A 172 -24.78 -15.75 -15.00
CA VAL A 172 -24.51 -17.11 -14.50
C VAL A 172 -23.63 -17.02 -13.26
N ALA A 173 -23.91 -17.82 -12.24
CA ALA A 173 -23.10 -17.89 -11.03
C ALA A 173 -21.66 -18.27 -11.39
N GLU A 174 -20.68 -17.68 -10.71
CA GLU A 174 -19.26 -17.86 -11.01
C GLU A 174 -18.83 -19.32 -11.00
N ASP A 175 -19.28 -20.10 -10.01
CA ASP A 175 -18.97 -21.53 -9.89
C ASP A 175 -19.52 -22.34 -11.07
N ASP A 176 -20.75 -22.04 -11.50
CA ASP A 176 -21.39 -22.71 -12.64
C ASP A 176 -20.71 -22.33 -13.96
N ALA A 177 -20.37 -21.06 -14.14
CA ALA A 177 -19.66 -20.56 -15.30
C ALA A 177 -18.29 -21.22 -15.45
N TRP A 178 -17.53 -21.32 -14.36
CA TRP A 178 -16.24 -22.02 -14.33
C TRP A 178 -16.37 -23.53 -14.51
N TYR A 179 -17.42 -24.15 -13.97
CA TYR A 179 -17.68 -25.58 -14.19
C TYR A 179 -17.91 -25.87 -15.68
N ILE A 180 -18.76 -25.06 -16.34
CA ILE A 180 -19.05 -25.18 -17.78
C ILE A 180 -17.77 -24.98 -18.59
N ALA A 181 -17.03 -23.91 -18.34
CA ALA A 181 -15.80 -23.61 -19.06
C ALA A 181 -14.72 -24.72 -18.87
N LYS A 182 -14.56 -25.24 -17.67
CA LYS A 182 -13.60 -26.34 -17.38
C LYS A 182 -13.98 -27.64 -18.05
N LYS A 183 -15.26 -27.95 -18.09
CA LYS A 183 -15.79 -29.21 -18.62
C LYS A 183 -15.79 -29.26 -20.15
N TYR A 184 -16.20 -28.17 -20.79
CA TYR A 184 -16.49 -28.17 -22.23
C TYR A 184 -15.43 -27.44 -23.09
N VAL A 185 -14.68 -26.52 -22.51
CA VAL A 185 -13.57 -25.87 -23.23
C VAL A 185 -12.26 -26.64 -22.92
N ILE A 186 -11.89 -27.52 -23.82
CA ILE A 186 -10.64 -28.29 -23.72
C ILE A 186 -9.53 -27.55 -24.45
N GLY A 187 -8.39 -27.38 -23.81
CA GLY A 187 -7.26 -26.63 -24.32
C GLY A 187 -7.22 -25.22 -23.69
N SER A 188 -6.44 -25.02 -22.63
CA SER A 188 -6.09 -23.67 -22.21
C SER A 188 -4.83 -23.27 -22.96
N THR A 189 -4.92 -22.15 -23.66
CA THR A 189 -3.74 -21.48 -24.19
C THR A 189 -2.90 -20.90 -23.03
N MET A 190 -1.68 -20.50 -23.31
CA MET A 190 -0.85 -19.77 -22.32
C MET A 190 -1.60 -18.50 -21.85
N ASP A 191 -2.35 -17.84 -22.73
CA ASP A 191 -3.14 -16.66 -22.41
C ASP A 191 -4.26 -16.96 -21.40
N ASP A 192 -4.88 -18.15 -21.48
CA ASP A 192 -5.89 -18.58 -20.50
C ASP A 192 -5.29 -18.78 -19.12
N ARG A 193 -4.14 -19.43 -19.08
CA ARG A 193 -3.46 -19.67 -17.80
C ARG A 193 -3.02 -18.35 -17.19
N ILE A 194 -2.53 -17.40 -17.98
CA ILE A 194 -2.19 -16.06 -17.54
C ILE A 194 -3.43 -15.35 -16.99
N ALA A 195 -4.53 -15.36 -17.75
CA ALA A 195 -5.78 -14.75 -17.32
C ALA A 195 -6.33 -15.43 -16.05
N GLY A 196 -6.26 -16.75 -15.97
CA GLY A 196 -6.63 -17.52 -14.79
C GLY A 196 -5.84 -17.12 -13.54
N LEU A 197 -4.52 -17.06 -13.63
CA LEU A 197 -3.63 -16.64 -12.52
C LEU A 197 -3.90 -15.19 -12.07
N LEU A 198 -4.14 -14.28 -13.02
CA LEU A 198 -4.49 -12.89 -12.70
C LEU A 198 -5.88 -12.80 -12.05
N SER A 199 -6.83 -13.61 -12.49
CA SER A 199 -8.16 -13.72 -11.88
C SER A 199 -8.09 -14.34 -10.49
N GLU A 200 -7.32 -15.44 -10.31
CA GLU A 200 -7.03 -16.04 -9.01
C GLU A 200 -6.40 -15.04 -8.04
N ALA A 201 -5.54 -14.14 -8.51
CA ALA A 201 -5.02 -13.03 -7.72
C ALA A 201 -6.02 -11.87 -7.50
N GLY A 202 -7.27 -12.01 -7.94
CA GLY A 202 -8.35 -11.07 -7.72
C GLY A 202 -8.34 -9.84 -8.64
N LEU A 203 -7.71 -9.93 -9.82
CA LEU A 203 -7.78 -8.87 -10.83
C LEU A 203 -9.09 -9.01 -11.63
N PRO A 204 -9.97 -7.99 -11.63
CA PRO A 204 -11.15 -7.99 -12.47
C PRO A 204 -10.75 -7.88 -13.95
N ASP A 205 -11.54 -8.43 -14.87
CA ASP A 205 -11.30 -8.40 -16.32
C ASP A 205 -9.88 -8.86 -16.70
N ALA A 206 -9.43 -9.97 -16.10
CA ALA A 206 -8.03 -10.42 -16.12
C ALA A 206 -7.44 -10.56 -17.53
N ALA A 207 -8.22 -11.06 -18.53
CA ALA A 207 -7.75 -11.16 -19.92
C ALA A 207 -7.48 -9.80 -20.55
N THR A 208 -8.31 -8.80 -20.28
CA THR A 208 -8.08 -7.41 -20.73
C THR A 208 -6.88 -6.81 -20.00
N ARG A 209 -6.80 -7.04 -18.69
CA ARG A 209 -5.70 -6.54 -17.84
C ARG A 209 -4.35 -7.14 -18.22
N ALA A 210 -4.31 -8.42 -18.62
CA ALA A 210 -3.07 -9.05 -19.10
C ALA A 210 -2.41 -8.29 -20.28
N ARG A 211 -3.21 -7.59 -21.09
CA ARG A 211 -2.74 -6.81 -22.25
C ARG A 211 -2.27 -5.40 -21.89
N GLN A 212 -2.53 -4.94 -20.66
CA GLN A 212 -2.16 -3.62 -20.18
C GLN A 212 -0.73 -3.58 -19.64
N TYR A 213 -0.20 -2.36 -19.50
CA TYR A 213 1.10 -2.09 -18.92
C TYR A 213 1.00 -1.74 -17.43
N PRO A 214 2.08 -1.89 -16.64
CA PRO A 214 2.06 -1.58 -15.20
C PRO A 214 1.61 -0.15 -14.86
N HIS A 215 1.92 0.83 -15.69
CA HIS A 215 1.52 2.23 -15.45
C HIS A 215 0.02 2.48 -15.60
N GLU A 216 -0.73 1.57 -16.23
CA GLU A 216 -2.19 1.63 -16.36
C GLU A 216 -2.91 1.03 -15.14
N PHE A 217 -2.16 0.41 -14.20
CA PHE A 217 -2.67 -0.25 -13.00
C PHE A 217 -2.62 0.68 -11.78
N SER A 218 -3.63 0.58 -10.90
CA SER A 218 -3.54 1.13 -9.55
C SER A 218 -2.50 0.38 -8.71
N GLY A 219 -2.10 0.94 -7.56
CA GLY A 219 -1.16 0.29 -6.63
C GLY A 219 -1.60 -1.12 -6.25
N GLY A 220 -2.85 -1.28 -5.83
CA GLY A 220 -3.41 -2.58 -5.47
C GLY A 220 -3.49 -3.57 -6.64
N MET A 221 -3.75 -3.10 -7.86
CA MET A 221 -3.74 -3.97 -9.05
C MET A 221 -2.33 -4.46 -9.39
N ARG A 222 -1.30 -3.59 -9.26
CA ARG A 222 0.10 -3.98 -9.44
C ARG A 222 0.53 -5.03 -8.42
N GLN A 223 0.11 -4.86 -7.17
CA GLN A 223 0.40 -5.82 -6.11
C GLN A 223 -0.23 -7.19 -6.39
N ARG A 224 -1.48 -7.22 -6.84
CA ARG A 224 -2.16 -8.45 -7.26
C ARG A 224 -1.45 -9.12 -8.45
N ALA A 225 -0.92 -8.35 -9.39
CA ALA A 225 -0.12 -8.89 -10.48
C ALA A 225 1.18 -9.53 -9.99
N LEU A 226 1.88 -8.91 -9.01
CA LEU A 226 3.06 -9.53 -8.39
C LEU A 226 2.72 -10.79 -7.59
N ILE A 227 1.59 -10.83 -6.90
CA ILE A 227 1.10 -12.05 -6.23
C ILE A 227 0.84 -13.15 -7.26
N ALA A 228 0.18 -12.81 -8.40
CA ALA A 228 -0.03 -13.76 -9.48
C ALA A 228 1.30 -14.32 -10.03
N ILE A 229 2.31 -13.47 -10.19
CA ILE A 229 3.66 -13.88 -10.64
C ILE A 229 4.32 -14.78 -9.58
N GLY A 230 4.29 -14.38 -8.31
CA GLY A 230 4.91 -15.14 -7.21
C GLY A 230 4.29 -16.53 -6.98
N LEU A 231 2.99 -16.67 -7.26
CA LEU A 231 2.23 -17.92 -7.12
C LEU A 231 2.05 -18.68 -8.45
N ALA A 232 2.56 -18.16 -9.57
CA ALA A 232 2.30 -18.71 -10.91
C ALA A 232 2.64 -20.19 -11.05
N CYS A 233 3.70 -20.65 -10.38
CA CYS A 233 4.17 -22.02 -10.40
C CYS A 233 3.76 -22.82 -9.16
N ARG A 234 2.87 -22.31 -8.31
CA ARG A 234 2.38 -22.97 -7.08
C ARG A 234 3.52 -23.40 -6.15
N PRO A 235 4.34 -22.47 -5.66
CA PRO A 235 5.50 -22.78 -4.85
C PRO A 235 5.12 -23.38 -3.48
N GLU A 236 6.02 -24.15 -2.89
CA GLU A 236 5.87 -24.68 -1.53
C GLU A 236 6.06 -23.58 -0.47
N LEU A 237 6.94 -22.60 -0.76
CA LEU A 237 7.22 -21.44 0.09
C LEU A 237 7.03 -20.14 -0.70
N LEU A 238 6.20 -19.24 -0.18
CA LEU A 238 6.09 -17.86 -0.66
C LEU A 238 6.77 -16.91 0.32
N ILE A 239 7.73 -16.14 -0.16
CA ILE A 239 8.33 -15.05 0.60
C ILE A 239 7.62 -13.75 0.19
N ALA A 240 6.96 -13.11 1.13
CA ALA A 240 6.25 -11.85 0.93
C ALA A 240 6.98 -10.74 1.70
N ASP A 241 7.76 -9.92 0.98
CA ASP A 241 8.54 -8.84 1.57
C ASP A 241 7.73 -7.54 1.50
N GLU A 242 7.16 -7.13 2.64
CA GLU A 242 6.29 -5.95 2.80
C GLU A 242 5.23 -5.81 1.68
N PRO A 243 4.43 -6.85 1.41
CA PRO A 243 3.63 -6.94 0.20
C PRO A 243 2.53 -5.87 0.08
N THR A 244 2.33 -5.02 1.08
CA THR A 244 1.25 -4.04 1.11
C THR A 244 1.68 -2.67 1.65
N SER A 245 2.97 -2.41 1.81
CA SER A 245 3.52 -1.19 2.45
C SER A 245 3.14 0.14 1.78
N ALA A 246 2.74 0.12 0.49
CA ALA A 246 2.36 1.32 -0.27
C ALA A 246 0.84 1.44 -0.52
N LEU A 247 0.03 0.71 0.24
CA LEU A 247 -1.42 0.62 0.03
C LEU A 247 -2.19 1.16 1.24
N ASP A 248 -3.37 1.71 0.98
CA ASP A 248 -4.29 2.08 2.05
C ASP A 248 -4.82 0.84 2.81
N VAL A 249 -5.21 1.04 4.07
CA VAL A 249 -5.59 -0.04 5.01
C VAL A 249 -6.70 -0.94 4.45
N THR A 250 -7.68 -0.37 3.74
CA THR A 250 -8.82 -1.12 3.18
C THR A 250 -8.37 -2.05 2.05
N VAL A 251 -7.54 -1.54 1.13
CA VAL A 251 -6.97 -2.32 0.02
C VAL A 251 -5.98 -3.34 0.55
N GLN A 252 -5.14 -2.97 1.52
CA GLN A 252 -4.19 -3.85 2.20
C GLN A 252 -4.90 -5.07 2.78
N LYS A 253 -5.96 -4.86 3.57
CA LYS A 253 -6.73 -5.96 4.17
C LYS A 253 -7.27 -6.90 3.09
N LYS A 254 -7.94 -6.37 2.07
CA LYS A 254 -8.52 -7.17 0.97
C LYS A 254 -7.46 -8.01 0.22
N ILE A 255 -6.26 -7.45 0.00
CA ILE A 255 -5.17 -8.16 -0.67
C ILE A 255 -4.62 -9.27 0.21
N LEU A 256 -4.44 -9.01 1.50
CA LEU A 256 -3.90 -10.00 2.43
C LEU A 256 -4.89 -11.11 2.74
N ASP A 257 -6.19 -10.81 2.89
CA ASP A 257 -7.25 -11.81 3.01
C ASP A 257 -7.26 -12.74 1.79
N HIS A 258 -7.12 -12.14 0.61
CA HIS A 258 -7.07 -12.89 -0.64
C HIS A 258 -5.79 -13.73 -0.77
N LEU A 259 -4.63 -13.17 -0.40
CA LEU A 259 -3.35 -13.90 -0.38
C LEU A 259 -3.42 -15.09 0.57
N GLN A 260 -3.99 -14.91 1.77
CA GLN A 260 -4.18 -15.98 2.75
C GLN A 260 -5.06 -17.10 2.17
N MET A 261 -6.21 -16.76 1.60
CA MET A 261 -7.11 -17.72 0.97
C MET A 261 -6.39 -18.51 -0.14
N LEU A 262 -5.60 -17.85 -0.99
CA LEU A 262 -4.84 -18.52 -2.06
C LEU A 262 -3.78 -19.46 -1.49
N THR A 263 -2.97 -19.00 -0.54
CA THR A 263 -1.90 -19.81 0.04
C THR A 263 -2.43 -21.00 0.81
N ASP A 264 -3.55 -20.84 1.54
CA ASP A 264 -4.23 -21.95 2.23
C ASP A 264 -4.78 -22.98 1.23
N SER A 265 -5.39 -22.52 0.12
CA SER A 265 -5.92 -23.42 -0.91
C SER A 265 -4.83 -24.18 -1.69
N LEU A 266 -3.63 -23.59 -1.80
CA LEU A 266 -2.48 -24.17 -2.49
C LEU A 266 -1.58 -24.99 -1.56
N GLY A 267 -1.79 -24.92 -0.23
CA GLY A 267 -0.88 -25.51 0.76
C GLY A 267 0.50 -24.84 0.80
N THR A 268 0.61 -23.58 0.38
CA THR A 268 1.86 -22.82 0.31
C THR A 268 2.20 -22.23 1.68
N ALA A 269 3.39 -22.54 2.21
CA ALA A 269 3.91 -21.88 3.41
C ALA A 269 4.28 -20.42 3.11
N VAL A 270 3.96 -19.49 4.04
CA VAL A 270 4.26 -18.08 3.87
C VAL A 270 5.31 -17.60 4.87
N LEU A 271 6.40 -17.02 4.35
CA LEU A 271 7.35 -16.21 5.11
C LEU A 271 7.03 -14.74 4.86
N PHE A 272 6.42 -14.09 5.84
CA PHE A 272 5.94 -12.73 5.77
C PHE A 272 6.95 -11.77 6.39
N ILE A 273 7.41 -10.76 5.67
CA ILE A 273 8.27 -9.70 6.20
C ILE A 273 7.43 -8.43 6.30
N THR A 274 7.40 -7.82 7.46
CA THR A 274 6.68 -6.57 7.68
C THR A 274 7.32 -5.76 8.81
N HIS A 275 7.08 -4.46 8.80
CA HIS A 275 7.34 -3.58 9.94
C HIS A 275 6.06 -3.35 10.78
N ASP A 276 4.89 -3.77 10.31
CA ASP A 276 3.60 -3.65 11.00
C ASP A 276 3.40 -4.86 11.93
N LEU A 277 3.48 -4.59 13.24
CA LEU A 277 3.28 -5.61 14.27
C LEU A 277 1.83 -6.09 14.36
N GLY A 278 0.87 -5.22 14.12
CA GLY A 278 -0.55 -5.56 14.13
C GLY A 278 -0.86 -6.58 13.03
N LEU A 279 -0.31 -6.33 11.85
CA LEU A 279 -0.42 -7.23 10.71
C LEU A 279 0.30 -8.57 10.96
N ALA A 280 1.49 -8.55 11.56
CA ALA A 280 2.22 -9.75 11.94
C ALA A 280 1.42 -10.59 12.97
N ALA A 281 0.79 -9.94 13.94
CA ALA A 281 -0.07 -10.61 14.93
C ALA A 281 -1.29 -11.29 14.32
N GLU A 282 -1.92 -10.63 13.33
CA GLU A 282 -3.13 -11.15 12.67
C GLU A 282 -2.82 -12.31 11.71
N ARG A 283 -1.68 -12.26 11.01
CA ARG A 283 -1.40 -13.15 9.87
C ARG A 283 -0.39 -14.25 10.17
N ALA A 284 0.40 -14.14 11.22
CA ALA A 284 1.46 -15.11 11.51
C ALA A 284 1.24 -15.83 12.84
N GLN A 285 1.41 -17.12 12.82
CA GLN A 285 1.39 -17.95 14.03
C GLN A 285 2.68 -17.79 14.85
N HIS A 286 3.79 -17.45 14.19
CA HIS A 286 5.11 -17.31 14.79
C HIS A 286 5.79 -16.03 14.33
N ILE A 287 6.38 -15.27 15.25
CA ILE A 287 7.10 -14.02 14.96
C ILE A 287 8.58 -14.20 15.29
N VAL A 288 9.41 -13.65 14.43
CA VAL A 288 10.86 -13.47 14.62
C VAL A 288 11.17 -11.98 14.61
N VAL A 289 11.70 -11.46 15.70
CA VAL A 289 12.10 -10.06 15.83
C VAL A 289 13.57 -9.91 15.51
N MET A 290 13.89 -9.08 14.51
CA MET A 290 15.26 -8.80 14.09
C MET A 290 15.69 -7.37 14.46
N TYR A 291 16.90 -7.26 15.00
CA TYR A 291 17.53 -5.98 15.31
C TYR A 291 19.03 -6.00 15.00
N LYS A 292 19.50 -5.06 14.20
CA LYS A 292 20.92 -4.92 13.81
C LYS A 292 21.56 -6.23 13.30
N GLY A 293 20.83 -6.95 12.46
CA GLY A 293 21.28 -8.19 11.84
C GLY A 293 21.18 -9.44 12.73
N GLN A 294 20.59 -9.33 13.91
CA GLN A 294 20.44 -10.45 14.86
C GLN A 294 18.97 -10.72 15.15
N VAL A 295 18.63 -11.99 15.34
CA VAL A 295 17.34 -12.38 15.94
C VAL A 295 17.44 -12.14 17.43
N VAL A 296 16.62 -11.24 17.95
CA VAL A 296 16.63 -10.84 19.36
C VAL A 296 15.51 -11.50 20.17
N GLU A 297 14.42 -11.89 19.49
CA GLU A 297 13.30 -12.60 20.12
C GLU A 297 12.57 -13.41 19.05
N SER A 298 12.04 -14.57 19.42
CA SER A 298 11.27 -15.45 18.53
C SER A 298 10.32 -16.33 19.34
N GLY A 299 9.10 -16.47 18.86
CA GLY A 299 8.08 -17.27 19.55
C GLY A 299 6.70 -17.18 18.91
N PRO A 300 5.68 -17.77 19.53
CA PRO A 300 4.28 -17.59 19.14
C PRO A 300 3.90 -16.12 19.11
N SER A 301 3.17 -15.69 18.08
CA SER A 301 2.91 -14.26 17.82
C SER A 301 2.29 -13.54 19.02
N LEU A 302 1.28 -14.13 19.63
CA LEU A 302 0.61 -13.53 20.79
C LEU A 302 1.53 -13.42 22.00
N GLU A 303 2.37 -14.43 22.25
CA GLU A 303 3.29 -14.43 23.39
C GLU A 303 4.35 -13.33 23.26
N VAL A 304 5.00 -13.25 22.09
CA VAL A 304 6.03 -12.21 21.82
C VAL A 304 5.45 -10.81 21.91
N LEU A 305 4.21 -10.60 21.46
CA LEU A 305 3.59 -9.27 21.46
C LEU A 305 2.96 -8.87 22.79
N GLN A 306 2.39 -9.81 23.54
CA GLN A 306 1.78 -9.52 24.85
C GLN A 306 2.81 -9.51 25.98
N HIS A 307 3.85 -10.34 25.88
CA HIS A 307 4.85 -10.52 26.93
C HIS A 307 6.29 -10.37 26.37
N PRO A 308 6.62 -9.26 25.67
CA PRO A 308 7.93 -9.06 25.09
C PRO A 308 9.01 -9.08 26.17
N GLN A 309 10.08 -9.83 25.95
CA GLN A 309 11.19 -9.97 26.91
C GLN A 309 12.34 -9.02 26.58
N HIS A 310 12.73 -8.99 25.30
CA HIS A 310 13.88 -8.21 24.86
C HIS A 310 13.58 -6.69 24.89
N PRO A 311 14.50 -5.82 25.38
CA PRO A 311 14.27 -4.37 25.47
C PRO A 311 13.88 -3.72 24.13
N TYR A 312 14.42 -4.21 23.04
CA TYR A 312 14.06 -3.73 21.69
C TYR A 312 12.62 -4.08 21.33
N THR A 313 12.19 -5.34 21.57
CA THR A 313 10.80 -5.78 21.32
C THR A 313 9.81 -4.98 22.15
N LYS A 314 10.15 -4.72 23.44
CA LYS A 314 9.32 -3.86 24.33
C LYS A 314 9.12 -2.46 23.72
N ARG A 315 10.19 -1.84 23.23
CA ARG A 315 10.11 -0.53 22.58
C ARG A 315 9.31 -0.60 21.28
N LEU A 316 9.52 -1.65 20.48
CA LEU A 316 8.83 -1.83 19.21
C LEU A 316 7.32 -2.00 19.41
N VAL A 317 6.91 -2.79 20.41
CA VAL A 317 5.50 -2.98 20.77
C VAL A 317 4.89 -1.69 21.35
N ALA A 318 5.63 -0.98 22.21
CA ALA A 318 5.17 0.28 22.81
C ALA A 318 5.01 1.41 21.76
N ALA A 319 5.83 1.42 20.73
CA ALA A 319 5.77 2.42 19.64
C ALA A 319 4.72 2.08 18.57
N ALA A 320 4.21 0.83 18.54
CA ALA A 320 3.26 0.41 17.53
C ALA A 320 1.95 1.19 17.64
N PRO A 321 1.53 1.92 16.61
CA PRO A 321 0.27 2.65 16.63
C PRO A 321 -0.90 1.67 16.82
N SER A 322 -1.79 1.99 17.74
CA SER A 322 -3.04 1.25 17.93
C SER A 322 -4.21 2.21 18.09
N LEU A 323 -5.42 1.75 17.85
CA LEU A 323 -6.61 2.57 18.10
C LEU A 323 -6.82 2.88 19.61
N ALA A 324 -6.11 2.16 20.48
CA ALA A 324 -6.04 2.45 21.91
C ALA A 324 -4.87 3.37 22.27
N SER A 325 -4.03 3.78 21.30
CA SER A 325 -2.91 4.70 21.53
C SER A 325 -3.44 6.03 22.06
N GLN A 326 -2.78 6.54 23.10
CA GLN A 326 -3.05 7.86 23.64
C GLN A 326 -2.29 8.92 22.85
N ARG A 327 -2.75 10.17 22.94
CA ARG A 327 -2.06 11.31 22.34
C ARG A 327 -0.64 11.44 22.90
N ILE A 328 0.32 11.74 22.02
CA ILE A 328 1.70 12.05 22.40
C ILE A 328 1.71 13.39 23.15
N ILE A 329 2.29 13.40 24.35
CA ILE A 329 2.46 14.60 25.17
C ILE A 329 3.93 15.01 25.10
N SER A 330 4.20 16.31 24.96
CA SER A 330 5.58 16.81 24.98
C SER A 330 6.24 16.54 26.33
N VAL A 331 7.39 15.88 26.31
CA VAL A 331 8.18 15.54 27.50
C VAL A 331 8.66 16.80 28.22
N LYS A 332 8.78 17.92 27.52
CA LYS A 332 9.26 19.19 28.07
C LYS A 332 8.24 19.91 28.95
N GLU A 333 6.97 19.68 28.79
CA GLU A 333 5.93 20.28 29.65
C GLU A 333 5.91 19.70 31.08
N HIS A 334 6.46 18.49 31.29
CA HIS A 334 6.29 17.72 32.53
C HIS A 334 7.60 17.31 33.22
N GLY A 335 8.71 17.99 32.97
CA GLY A 335 9.90 17.86 33.83
C GLY A 335 10.63 16.52 33.78
N GLY A 336 10.58 15.80 32.68
CA GLY A 336 11.64 14.83 32.36
C GLY A 336 11.48 13.39 32.83
N ASP A 337 10.31 12.92 33.26
CA ASP A 337 10.11 11.50 33.58
C ASP A 337 9.08 10.84 32.63
N ALA A 338 9.59 10.04 31.70
CA ALA A 338 8.81 9.43 30.60
C ALA A 338 8.01 8.18 31.00
N SER A 339 7.87 7.87 32.29
CA SER A 339 7.25 6.64 32.79
C SER A 339 5.78 6.78 33.23
N GLY A 340 5.20 7.98 33.16
CA GLY A 340 3.81 8.25 33.56
C GLY A 340 2.86 8.34 32.37
N VAL A 341 1.94 7.39 32.25
CA VAL A 341 0.74 7.52 31.41
C VAL A 341 -0.14 8.59 32.04
N MET A 342 -0.20 9.80 31.47
CA MET A 342 -1.17 10.82 31.88
C MET A 342 -2.30 10.89 30.87
N GLU A 343 -3.55 10.88 31.36
CA GLU A 343 -4.74 11.22 30.58
C GLU A 343 -4.60 12.65 30.05
N HIS A 344 -4.53 12.80 28.75
CA HIS A 344 -4.52 14.12 28.11
C HIS A 344 -5.96 14.58 27.89
N LYS A 345 -6.34 15.67 28.57
CA LYS A 345 -7.49 16.47 28.15
C LYS A 345 -7.10 17.26 26.92
N VAL A 346 -7.78 17.01 25.80
CA VAL A 346 -7.77 17.92 24.64
C VAL A 346 -7.89 19.34 25.19
N ASN A 347 -7.10 20.27 24.69
CA ASN A 347 -7.21 21.66 25.11
C ASN A 347 -8.52 22.25 24.54
N GLU A 348 -9.65 21.83 25.18
CA GLU A 348 -11.01 22.19 24.76
C GLU A 348 -11.21 23.70 24.66
N ASP A 349 -10.46 24.47 25.46
CA ASP A 349 -10.55 25.94 25.46
C ASP A 349 -9.92 26.52 24.17
N SER A 350 -8.81 25.95 23.69
CA SER A 350 -8.22 26.33 22.39
C SER A 350 -9.08 25.90 21.22
N LEU A 351 -9.75 24.76 21.31
CA LEU A 351 -10.68 24.30 20.26
C LEU A 351 -11.96 25.13 20.18
N LYS A 352 -12.49 25.60 21.33
CA LYS A 352 -13.74 26.36 21.38
C LYS A 352 -13.58 27.86 21.12
N SER A 353 -12.43 28.44 21.42
CA SER A 353 -12.16 29.88 21.33
C SER A 353 -11.04 30.25 20.33
N GLY A 354 -10.36 29.27 19.71
CA GLY A 354 -9.20 29.48 18.87
C GLY A 354 -9.51 30.18 17.55
N GLU A 355 -8.69 31.17 17.19
CA GLU A 355 -8.70 31.84 15.90
C GLU A 355 -8.31 30.87 14.78
N SER A 356 -9.07 30.84 13.68
CA SER A 356 -8.75 30.02 12.51
C SER A 356 -7.59 30.65 11.74
N ILE A 357 -6.50 29.90 11.56
CA ILE A 357 -5.33 30.33 10.78
C ILE A 357 -5.52 30.04 9.29
N ILE A 358 -6.13 28.89 8.95
CA ILE A 358 -6.56 28.55 7.59
C ILE A 358 -8.05 28.24 7.62
N THR A 359 -8.80 28.81 6.67
CA THR A 359 -10.20 28.46 6.44
C THR A 359 -10.37 28.07 4.97
N VAL A 360 -10.99 26.93 4.76
CA VAL A 360 -11.38 26.38 3.46
C VAL A 360 -12.89 26.43 3.37
N ASP A 361 -13.43 27.08 2.33
CA ASP A 361 -14.85 27.30 2.17
C ASP A 361 -15.34 26.90 0.78
N HIS A 362 -16.26 25.92 0.73
CA HIS A 362 -16.89 25.37 -0.47
C HIS A 362 -15.89 24.99 -1.58
N LEU A 363 -14.73 24.41 -1.20
CA LEU A 363 -13.62 24.12 -2.10
C LEU A 363 -13.98 23.00 -3.07
N THR A 364 -13.85 23.27 -4.37
CA THR A 364 -14.10 22.30 -5.44
C THR A 364 -12.97 22.30 -6.46
N ARG A 365 -12.56 21.11 -6.90
CA ARG A 365 -11.60 20.95 -7.97
C ARG A 365 -12.03 19.88 -8.96
N GLU A 366 -12.12 20.29 -10.23
CA GLU A 366 -12.45 19.43 -11.36
C GLU A 366 -11.24 19.23 -12.28
N PHE A 367 -11.09 18.03 -12.81
CA PHE A 367 -10.10 17.67 -13.82
C PHE A 367 -10.79 17.13 -15.06
N LYS A 368 -10.29 17.50 -16.24
CA LYS A 368 -10.75 16.95 -17.50
C LYS A 368 -10.15 15.55 -17.69
N LEU A 369 -11.00 14.54 -17.85
CA LEU A 369 -10.53 13.19 -18.12
C LEU A 369 -9.90 13.09 -19.52
N PRO A 370 -8.71 12.47 -19.67
CA PRO A 370 -8.11 12.24 -20.97
C PRO A 370 -9.05 11.44 -21.87
N ARG A 371 -9.24 11.90 -23.11
CA ARG A 371 -10.09 11.25 -24.13
C ARG A 371 -11.59 11.18 -23.83
N LYS A 372 -12.08 11.81 -22.74
CA LYS A 372 -13.51 11.93 -22.44
C LYS A 372 -13.91 13.41 -22.36
N LYS A 373 -15.19 13.70 -22.64
CA LYS A 373 -15.75 15.05 -22.45
C LYS A 373 -16.18 15.31 -21.00
N GLU A 374 -16.12 14.30 -20.16
CA GLU A 374 -16.55 14.35 -18.77
C GLU A 374 -15.50 15.00 -17.88
N MET A 375 -15.95 15.80 -16.92
CA MET A 375 -15.15 16.36 -15.85
C MET A 375 -15.20 15.43 -14.64
N PHE A 376 -14.04 15.18 -14.05
CA PHE A 376 -13.92 14.41 -12.81
C PHE A 376 -13.72 15.37 -11.64
N LYS A 377 -14.62 15.34 -10.67
CA LYS A 377 -14.50 16.12 -9.43
C LYS A 377 -13.60 15.36 -8.45
N ALA A 378 -12.38 15.84 -8.31
CA ALA A 378 -11.43 15.29 -7.32
C ALA A 378 -11.72 15.82 -5.91
N VAL A 379 -12.27 17.02 -5.80
CA VAL A 379 -12.76 17.65 -4.58
C VAL A 379 -14.11 18.29 -4.92
N ASP A 380 -15.13 18.05 -4.12
CA ASP A 380 -16.51 18.47 -4.34
C ASP A 380 -17.10 19.04 -3.05
N ASP A 381 -17.14 20.36 -2.96
CA ASP A 381 -17.78 21.14 -1.89
C ASP A 381 -17.23 20.83 -0.48
N VAL A 382 -15.91 21.00 -0.28
CA VAL A 382 -15.22 20.72 0.98
C VAL A 382 -15.02 22.00 1.77
N SER A 383 -15.44 22.00 3.05
CA SER A 383 -15.28 23.14 3.97
C SER A 383 -14.74 22.66 5.33
N PHE A 384 -13.68 23.31 5.83
CA PHE A 384 -13.10 23.07 7.17
C PHE A 384 -12.21 24.25 7.59
N SER A 385 -11.77 24.27 8.84
CA SER A 385 -10.82 25.26 9.33
C SER A 385 -9.73 24.61 10.18
N VAL A 386 -8.51 25.14 10.08
CA VAL A 386 -7.38 24.82 10.95
C VAL A 386 -7.25 25.94 11.98
N LYS A 387 -7.32 25.60 13.27
CA LYS A 387 -7.17 26.55 14.37
C LYS A 387 -5.69 26.77 14.69
N LYS A 388 -5.36 27.95 15.16
CA LYS A 388 -3.98 28.31 15.53
C LYS A 388 -3.47 27.45 16.66
N GLY A 389 -2.28 26.86 16.49
CA GLY A 389 -1.64 25.97 17.47
C GLY A 389 -2.27 24.59 17.60
N THR A 390 -3.17 24.18 16.69
CA THR A 390 -3.81 22.86 16.70
C THR A 390 -3.44 22.03 15.48
N THR A 391 -3.73 20.74 15.55
CA THR A 391 -3.58 19.78 14.45
C THR A 391 -4.93 19.32 13.94
N LEU A 392 -5.26 19.68 12.70
CA LEU A 392 -6.38 19.10 11.96
C LEU A 392 -5.88 17.95 11.08
N ALA A 393 -6.42 16.75 11.28
CA ALA A 393 -6.12 15.63 10.41
C ALA A 393 -7.17 15.46 9.30
N ILE A 394 -6.71 15.21 8.07
CA ILE A 394 -7.56 14.76 6.95
C ILE A 394 -7.27 13.30 6.68
N VAL A 395 -8.31 12.45 6.80
CA VAL A 395 -8.22 11.01 6.55
C VAL A 395 -9.15 10.57 5.43
N GLY A 396 -8.86 9.42 4.84
CA GLY A 396 -9.69 8.83 3.79
C GLY A 396 -8.90 7.87 2.91
N GLU A 397 -9.60 7.12 2.05
CA GLU A 397 -8.99 6.18 1.12
C GLU A 397 -8.07 6.86 0.11
N SER A 398 -7.18 6.09 -0.53
CA SER A 398 -6.36 6.59 -1.64
C SER A 398 -7.27 7.07 -2.78
N GLY A 399 -6.99 8.26 -3.32
CA GLY A 399 -7.82 8.88 -4.35
C GLY A 399 -9.07 9.62 -3.82
N SER A 400 -9.28 9.74 -2.50
CA SER A 400 -10.41 10.49 -1.94
C SER A 400 -10.30 12.03 -2.07
N GLY A 401 -9.16 12.55 -2.59
CA GLY A 401 -8.98 13.98 -2.81
C GLY A 401 -8.07 14.70 -1.81
N LYS A 402 -7.55 14.03 -0.77
CA LYS A 402 -6.74 14.63 0.32
C LYS A 402 -5.55 15.47 -0.16
N SER A 403 -4.67 14.87 -0.97
CA SER A 403 -3.49 15.58 -1.49
C SER A 403 -3.88 16.70 -2.48
N THR A 404 -5.05 16.59 -3.13
CA THR A 404 -5.59 17.67 -3.96
C THR A 404 -5.98 18.87 -3.09
N VAL A 405 -6.62 18.63 -1.93
CA VAL A 405 -6.92 19.68 -0.94
C VAL A 405 -5.64 20.31 -0.42
N ALA A 406 -4.63 19.49 -0.02
CA ALA A 406 -3.33 20.02 0.43
C ALA A 406 -2.68 20.94 -0.62
N ASN A 407 -2.67 20.53 -1.88
CA ASN A 407 -2.09 21.31 -2.97
C ASN A 407 -2.84 22.64 -3.21
N MET A 408 -4.16 22.69 -2.99
CA MET A 408 -4.93 23.91 -3.05
C MET A 408 -4.65 24.84 -1.86
N VAL A 409 -4.55 24.27 -0.65
CA VAL A 409 -4.17 25.01 0.57
C VAL A 409 -2.76 25.62 0.44
N LEU A 410 -1.82 24.87 -0.16
CA LEU A 410 -0.45 25.34 -0.43
C LEU A 410 -0.35 26.31 -1.63
N LYS A 411 -1.49 26.61 -2.29
CA LYS A 411 -1.51 27.38 -3.54
C LYS A 411 -0.54 26.83 -4.60
N LEU A 412 -0.44 25.49 -4.69
CA LEU A 412 0.23 24.76 -5.76
C LEU A 412 -0.75 24.37 -6.87
N LEU A 413 -2.05 24.37 -6.55
CA LEU A 413 -3.16 24.08 -7.44
C LEU A 413 -4.28 25.09 -7.20
N GLU A 414 -4.79 25.71 -8.27
CA GLU A 414 -5.93 26.62 -8.16
C GLU A 414 -7.24 25.83 -8.04
N PRO A 415 -8.18 26.24 -7.16
CA PRO A 415 -9.50 25.63 -7.10
C PRO A 415 -10.31 25.96 -8.36
N THR A 416 -11.32 25.13 -8.68
CA THR A 416 -12.33 25.44 -9.71
C THR A 416 -13.37 26.40 -9.16
N SER A 417 -13.74 26.24 -7.88
CA SER A 417 -14.59 27.14 -7.11
C SER A 417 -14.31 27.01 -5.62
N GLY A 418 -14.83 27.91 -4.81
CA GLY A 418 -14.55 28.01 -3.38
C GLY A 418 -13.31 28.84 -3.09
N THR A 419 -13.03 29.06 -1.81
CA THR A 419 -11.94 29.91 -1.34
C THR A 419 -11.11 29.26 -0.26
N VAL A 420 -9.84 29.63 -0.22
CA VAL A 420 -8.92 29.31 0.88
C VAL A 420 -8.43 30.63 1.45
N THR A 421 -8.57 30.81 2.75
CA THR A 421 -8.07 32.01 3.44
C THR A 421 -6.94 31.64 4.40
N TYR A 422 -5.94 32.50 4.47
CA TYR A 422 -4.87 32.46 5.47
C TYR A 422 -4.96 33.75 6.31
N GLU A 423 -5.09 33.61 7.64
CA GLU A 423 -5.34 34.73 8.58
C GLU A 423 -6.46 35.69 8.09
N GLY A 424 -7.57 35.10 7.60
CA GLY A 424 -8.74 35.83 7.09
C GLY A 424 -8.56 36.46 5.72
N LYS A 425 -7.40 36.34 5.06
CA LYS A 425 -7.15 36.86 3.71
C LYS A 425 -7.25 35.76 2.66
N ASP A 426 -8.04 35.99 1.62
CA ASP A 426 -8.13 35.04 0.48
C ASP A 426 -6.81 34.95 -0.27
N ILE A 427 -6.26 33.75 -0.35
CA ILE A 427 -4.98 33.50 -1.01
C ILE A 427 -5.08 33.44 -2.54
N SER A 428 -6.27 33.39 -3.12
CA SER A 428 -6.48 33.28 -4.58
C SER A 428 -5.79 34.42 -5.32
N GLY A 429 -5.85 35.64 -4.77
CA GLY A 429 -5.24 36.84 -5.33
C GLY A 429 -3.74 36.99 -5.10
N PHE A 430 -3.11 36.18 -4.26
CA PHE A 430 -1.70 36.35 -3.89
C PHE A 430 -0.76 36.11 -5.07
N GLN A 431 0.09 37.11 -5.36
CA GLN A 431 1.09 37.07 -6.42
C GLN A 431 2.40 37.72 -5.97
N GLY A 432 3.49 37.41 -6.66
CA GLY A 432 4.80 38.04 -6.43
C GLY A 432 5.24 38.00 -4.96
N LYS A 433 5.32 39.17 -4.32
CA LYS A 433 5.78 39.28 -2.92
C LYS A 433 4.80 38.69 -1.90
N GLU A 434 3.50 38.88 -2.11
CA GLU A 434 2.46 38.35 -1.22
C GLU A 434 2.48 36.80 -1.23
N LEU A 435 2.62 36.21 -2.41
CA LEU A 435 2.74 34.77 -2.55
C LEU A 435 4.04 34.25 -1.91
N LEU A 436 5.14 34.99 -2.04
CA LEU A 436 6.40 34.63 -1.42
C LEU A 436 6.30 34.72 0.12
N ASP A 437 5.63 35.74 0.63
CA ASP A 437 5.38 35.89 2.06
C ASP A 437 4.46 34.79 2.59
N PHE A 438 3.36 34.48 1.91
CA PHE A 438 2.50 33.35 2.25
C PHE A 438 3.29 32.04 2.30
N ARG A 439 4.14 31.77 1.30
CA ARG A 439 5.01 30.59 1.26
C ARG A 439 6.09 30.57 2.34
N ARG A 440 6.38 31.67 3.00
CA ARG A 440 7.23 31.71 4.19
C ARG A 440 6.53 31.14 5.40
N HIS A 441 5.25 31.45 5.55
CA HIS A 441 4.45 31.10 6.73
C HIS A 441 3.75 29.75 6.62
N VAL A 442 3.48 29.27 5.40
CA VAL A 442 2.82 27.97 5.13
C VAL A 442 3.77 27.06 4.37
N GLN A 443 4.30 26.03 5.04
CA GLN A 443 5.33 25.16 4.51
C GLN A 443 4.85 23.71 4.35
N PRO A 444 5.24 23.02 3.26
CA PRO A 444 4.90 21.61 3.07
C PRO A 444 5.96 20.65 3.61
N VAL A 445 5.48 19.49 4.11
CA VAL A 445 6.26 18.26 4.26
C VAL A 445 5.57 17.19 3.42
N PHE A 446 6.16 16.84 2.27
CA PHE A 446 5.55 15.95 1.28
C PHE A 446 5.70 14.47 1.63
N GLN A 447 4.81 13.64 1.08
CA GLN A 447 4.70 12.19 1.24
C GLN A 447 6.00 11.44 0.93
N ASN A 448 6.69 11.82 -0.14
CA ASN A 448 7.89 11.13 -0.59
C ASN A 448 9.15 11.97 -0.33
N PRO A 449 9.91 11.66 0.73
CA PRO A 449 11.15 12.38 1.02
C PRO A 449 12.23 12.17 -0.05
N TYR A 450 12.17 11.09 -0.84
CA TYR A 450 13.07 10.88 -1.99
C TYR A 450 12.80 11.87 -3.12
N GLY A 451 11.53 12.14 -3.42
CA GLY A 451 11.13 13.08 -4.47
C GLY A 451 11.16 14.55 -4.05
N SER A 452 11.15 14.82 -2.74
CA SER A 452 11.10 16.19 -2.22
C SER A 452 12.46 16.84 -2.01
N LEU A 453 13.54 16.06 -1.93
CA LEU A 453 14.91 16.54 -1.81
C LEU A 453 15.65 16.34 -3.13
N ASP A 454 16.34 17.39 -3.61
CA ASP A 454 17.18 17.29 -4.80
C ASP A 454 18.36 16.34 -4.52
N PRO A 455 18.50 15.22 -5.24
CA PRO A 455 19.56 14.24 -4.99
C PRO A 455 20.97 14.79 -5.25
N MET A 456 21.09 15.89 -6.00
CA MET A 456 22.35 16.55 -6.32
C MET A 456 22.75 17.61 -5.30
N TYR A 457 21.88 17.90 -4.32
CA TYR A 457 22.17 18.87 -3.27
C TYR A 457 22.65 18.19 -1.99
N SER A 458 23.71 18.75 -1.40
CA SER A 458 24.07 18.34 -0.04
C SER A 458 22.95 18.72 0.94
N ILE A 459 22.89 18.03 2.06
CA ILE A 459 21.90 18.30 3.12
C ILE A 459 21.98 19.76 3.59
N TYR A 460 23.20 20.31 3.72
CA TYR A 460 23.39 21.73 4.02
C TYR A 460 22.64 22.63 3.03
N ARG A 461 22.83 22.38 1.72
CA ARG A 461 22.20 23.19 0.66
C ARG A 461 20.69 23.03 0.66
N SER A 462 20.18 21.82 0.88
CA SER A 462 18.75 21.55 0.94
C SER A 462 18.03 22.32 2.06
N ILE A 463 18.69 22.45 3.23
CA ILE A 463 18.15 23.21 4.37
C ILE A 463 18.35 24.72 4.21
N GLU A 464 19.50 25.17 3.63
CA GLU A 464 19.81 26.59 3.41
C GLU A 464 18.96 27.21 2.30
N GLU A 465 18.48 26.43 1.34
CA GLU A 465 17.82 26.92 0.13
C GLU A 465 16.62 27.84 0.40
N PRO A 466 15.66 27.53 1.29
CA PRO A 466 14.57 28.45 1.61
C PRO A 466 15.07 29.80 2.12
N LEU A 467 16.08 29.83 2.97
CA LEU A 467 16.69 31.07 3.49
C LEU A 467 17.29 31.93 2.37
N ARG A 468 17.90 31.28 1.37
CA ARG A 468 18.45 31.99 0.19
C ARG A 468 17.37 32.57 -0.69
N ILE A 469 16.32 31.80 -0.96
CA ILE A 469 15.18 32.24 -1.80
C ILE A 469 14.49 33.46 -1.18
N HIS A 470 14.30 33.45 0.13
CA HIS A 470 13.65 34.54 0.86
C HIS A 470 14.61 35.67 1.26
N GLY A 471 15.90 35.59 0.88
CA GLY A 471 16.89 36.63 1.18
C GLY A 471 17.18 36.80 2.67
N ILE A 472 16.98 35.75 3.48
CA ILE A 472 17.16 35.81 4.93
C ILE A 472 18.63 35.56 5.30
N GLY A 473 19.20 36.48 6.02
CA GLY A 473 20.55 36.38 6.58
C GLY A 473 21.70 36.37 5.56
N ASP A 474 22.92 36.48 6.07
CA ASP A 474 24.17 36.31 5.33
C ASP A 474 24.66 34.84 5.39
N LYS A 475 25.78 34.54 4.76
CA LYS A 475 26.36 33.19 4.74
C LYS A 475 26.64 32.64 6.15
N LYS A 476 27.04 33.51 7.09
CA LYS A 476 27.39 33.09 8.45
C LYS A 476 26.16 32.80 9.30
N SER A 477 25.14 33.67 9.23
CA SER A 477 23.87 33.49 9.94
C SER A 477 23.09 32.30 9.41
N ARG A 478 23.06 32.10 8.09
CA ARG A 478 22.45 30.89 7.49
C ARG A 478 23.13 29.61 7.95
N ALA A 479 24.48 29.61 8.02
CA ALA A 479 25.19 28.43 8.53
C ALA A 479 24.88 28.13 10.01
N ALA A 480 24.72 29.17 10.83
CA ALA A 480 24.29 29.01 12.23
C ALA A 480 22.84 28.46 12.29
N ARG A 481 21.95 28.99 11.46
CA ARG A 481 20.55 28.50 11.39
C ARG A 481 20.46 27.03 10.91
N VAL A 482 21.23 26.64 9.90
CA VAL A 482 21.27 25.23 9.45
C VAL A 482 21.76 24.31 10.56
N ARG A 483 22.72 24.76 11.39
CA ARG A 483 23.17 23.98 12.55
C ARG A 483 22.06 23.82 13.57
N GLU A 484 21.40 24.92 13.96
CA GLU A 484 20.25 24.91 14.86
C GLU A 484 19.14 23.97 14.38
N LEU A 485 18.82 24.01 13.08
CA LEU A 485 17.80 23.16 12.47
C LEU A 485 18.19 21.67 12.48
N LEU A 486 19.46 21.34 12.25
CA LEU A 486 19.93 19.96 12.38
C LEU A 486 19.87 19.46 13.83
N ASP A 487 20.26 20.31 14.79
CA ASP A 487 20.16 19.98 16.21
C ASP A 487 18.69 19.82 16.64
N MET A 488 17.79 20.67 16.15
CA MET A 488 16.33 20.62 16.37
C MET A 488 15.71 19.29 15.91
N VAL A 489 16.17 18.74 14.79
CA VAL A 489 15.69 17.43 14.28
C VAL A 489 16.58 16.26 14.72
N GLU A 490 17.41 16.45 15.75
CA GLU A 490 18.30 15.45 16.36
C GLU A 490 19.25 14.76 15.35
N LEU A 491 19.78 15.51 14.42
CA LEU A 491 20.77 15.03 13.46
C LEU A 491 22.15 15.67 13.70
N PRO A 492 23.24 14.88 13.68
CA PRO A 492 24.56 15.40 13.93
C PRO A 492 25.03 16.36 12.81
N TRP A 493 25.78 17.40 13.17
CA TRP A 493 26.29 18.38 12.22
C TRP A 493 27.08 17.79 11.05
N SER A 494 27.68 16.60 11.21
CA SER A 494 28.40 15.88 10.15
C SER A 494 27.54 15.51 8.97
N VAL A 495 26.22 15.35 9.16
CA VAL A 495 25.26 14.99 8.11
C VAL A 495 25.17 16.05 7.00
N ARG A 496 25.50 17.31 7.29
CA ARG A 496 25.42 18.43 6.34
C ARG A 496 26.14 18.22 5.01
N PHE A 497 27.18 17.37 5.00
CA PHE A 497 27.97 17.08 3.80
C PHE A 497 27.46 15.93 2.97
N ARG A 498 26.54 15.13 3.56
CA ARG A 498 25.94 13.98 2.85
C ARG A 498 24.91 14.45 1.83
N TYR A 499 24.58 13.51 0.94
CA TYR A 499 23.50 13.65 -0.04
C TYR A 499 22.28 12.85 0.39
N PRO A 500 21.06 13.16 -0.10
CA PRO A 500 19.85 12.44 0.28
C PRO A 500 19.95 10.91 0.13
N ASN A 501 20.64 10.43 -0.91
CA ASN A 501 20.80 9.00 -1.17
C ASN A 501 21.65 8.25 -0.12
N GLU A 502 22.42 8.97 0.67
CA GLU A 502 23.27 8.41 1.74
C GLU A 502 22.57 8.34 3.10
N LEU A 503 21.28 8.74 3.16
CA LEU A 503 20.49 8.82 4.38
C LEU A 503 19.41 7.73 4.42
N SER A 504 19.04 7.31 5.63
CA SER A 504 17.84 6.49 5.84
C SER A 504 16.54 7.27 5.56
N GLY A 505 15.42 6.58 5.37
CA GLY A 505 14.11 7.21 5.18
C GLY A 505 13.75 8.20 6.28
N GLY A 506 13.92 7.81 7.54
CA GLY A 506 13.67 8.67 8.70
C GLY A 506 14.60 9.88 8.79
N GLN A 507 15.89 9.71 8.43
CA GLN A 507 16.82 10.85 8.37
C GLN A 507 16.42 11.84 7.27
N ARG A 508 15.99 11.37 6.10
CA ARG A 508 15.46 12.24 5.02
C ARG A 508 14.22 12.99 5.46
N GLN A 509 13.32 12.31 6.16
CA GLN A 509 12.09 12.95 6.67
C GLN A 509 12.44 14.05 7.69
N ARG A 510 13.34 13.80 8.60
CA ARG A 510 13.84 14.82 9.55
C ARG A 510 14.49 16.01 8.81
N ILE A 511 15.21 15.77 7.70
CA ILE A 511 15.75 16.86 6.86
C ILE A 511 14.63 17.63 6.15
N ALA A 512 13.58 16.96 5.66
CA ALA A 512 12.42 17.64 5.06
C ALA A 512 11.70 18.53 6.09
N ILE A 513 11.57 18.07 7.35
CA ILE A 513 11.04 18.87 8.45
C ILE A 513 11.99 20.07 8.76
N ALA A 514 13.30 19.83 8.87
CA ALA A 514 14.28 20.91 9.10
C ALA A 514 14.22 21.99 8.00
N ARG A 515 14.04 21.58 6.73
CA ARG A 515 13.86 22.49 5.61
C ARG A 515 12.58 23.31 5.74
N ALA A 516 11.46 22.68 6.10
CA ALA A 516 10.20 23.39 6.32
C ALA A 516 10.33 24.38 7.49
N MET A 517 11.03 24.03 8.55
CA MET A 517 11.27 24.89 9.72
C MET A 517 12.28 26.03 9.48
N ALA A 518 12.97 26.03 8.34
CA ALA A 518 14.01 27.04 8.07
C ALA A 518 13.50 28.48 8.11
N LEU A 519 12.25 28.70 7.72
CA LEU A 519 11.62 30.00 7.61
C LEU A 519 10.79 30.41 8.84
N ASP A 520 10.80 29.62 9.92
CA ASP A 520 9.93 29.77 11.09
C ASP A 520 8.44 29.92 10.66
N PRO A 521 7.82 28.88 10.08
CA PRO A 521 6.45 28.94 9.59
C PRO A 521 5.42 28.96 10.72
N ASP A 522 4.20 29.38 10.42
CA ASP A 522 3.03 29.29 11.32
C ASP A 522 2.24 28.00 11.10
N VAL A 523 2.28 27.51 9.85
CA VAL A 523 1.54 26.30 9.44
C VAL A 523 2.43 25.36 8.69
N ILE A 524 2.36 24.07 9.02
CA ILE A 524 2.97 22.99 8.23
C ILE A 524 1.87 22.07 7.70
N VAL A 525 1.85 21.87 6.39
CA VAL A 525 1.00 20.90 5.71
C VAL A 525 1.78 19.61 5.54
N CYS A 526 1.44 18.59 6.32
CA CYS A 526 2.05 17.26 6.29
C CYS A 526 1.23 16.33 5.40
N ASP A 527 1.68 16.04 4.18
CA ASP A 527 1.03 15.09 3.29
C ASP A 527 1.69 13.71 3.43
N GLU A 528 1.04 12.79 4.17
CA GLU A 528 1.50 11.44 4.47
C GLU A 528 2.96 11.38 4.96
N ALA A 529 3.35 12.34 5.79
CA ALA A 529 4.73 12.57 6.22
C ALA A 529 5.40 11.40 6.97
N VAL A 530 4.64 10.41 7.43
CA VAL A 530 5.17 9.27 8.21
C VAL A 530 4.80 7.90 7.62
N SER A 531 4.02 7.84 6.55
CA SER A 531 3.46 6.58 6.00
C SER A 531 4.53 5.60 5.47
N ALA A 532 5.69 6.10 5.04
CA ALA A 532 6.78 5.29 4.49
C ALA A 532 7.88 4.96 5.51
N LEU A 533 7.63 5.22 6.80
CA LEU A 533 8.59 5.02 7.87
C LEU A 533 8.26 3.75 8.68
N ASP A 534 9.30 3.10 9.18
CA ASP A 534 9.09 2.03 10.16
C ASP A 534 8.57 2.58 11.51
N VAL A 535 7.91 1.71 12.28
CA VAL A 535 7.15 2.07 13.47
C VAL A 535 7.93 2.92 14.48
N LEU A 536 9.19 2.58 14.76
CA LEU A 536 9.98 3.33 15.74
C LEU A 536 10.40 4.70 15.22
N VAL A 537 10.74 4.79 13.93
CA VAL A 537 11.08 6.06 13.29
C VAL A 537 9.83 6.94 13.14
N GLN A 538 8.69 6.34 12.86
CA GLN A 538 7.39 7.02 12.83
C GLN A 538 7.07 7.65 14.19
N ASP A 539 7.16 6.88 15.29
CA ASP A 539 6.96 7.40 16.65
C ASP A 539 7.91 8.56 16.96
N GLN A 540 9.20 8.44 16.62
CA GLN A 540 10.18 9.51 16.81
C GLN A 540 9.84 10.79 16.01
N VAL A 541 9.36 10.66 14.76
CA VAL A 541 8.98 11.81 13.94
C VAL A 541 7.71 12.46 14.47
N LEU A 542 6.73 11.67 14.94
CA LEU A 542 5.51 12.19 15.54
C LEU A 542 5.79 12.95 16.84
N ARG A 543 6.69 12.43 17.70
CA ARG A 543 7.15 13.15 18.91
C ARG A 543 7.85 14.45 18.55
N LEU A 544 8.76 14.42 17.57
CA LEU A 544 9.43 15.63 17.09
C LEU A 544 8.41 16.69 16.62
N LEU A 545 7.40 16.30 15.84
CA LEU A 545 6.36 17.23 15.37
C LEU A 545 5.54 17.80 16.53
N ASN A 546 5.20 16.98 17.53
CA ASN A 546 4.49 17.43 18.72
C ASN A 546 5.32 18.38 19.56
N ASP A 547 6.61 18.11 19.77
CA ASP A 547 7.54 18.99 20.49
C ASP A 547 7.70 20.34 19.78
N LEU A 548 7.84 20.33 18.44
CA LEU A 548 7.89 21.54 17.62
C LEU A 548 6.58 22.35 17.70
N GLN A 549 5.42 21.68 17.74
CA GLN A 549 4.13 22.34 17.93
C GLN A 549 4.08 23.07 19.26
N THR A 550 4.45 22.38 20.34
CA THR A 550 4.46 22.94 21.68
C THR A 550 5.46 24.10 21.83
N GLU A 551 6.68 23.95 21.32
CA GLU A 551 7.75 24.96 21.46
C GLU A 551 7.54 26.21 20.60
N LYS A 552 6.98 26.01 19.39
CA LYS A 552 6.87 27.08 18.38
C LYS A 552 5.44 27.57 18.14
N GLY A 553 4.43 26.92 18.74
CA GLY A 553 3.03 27.25 18.53
C GLY A 553 2.53 26.95 17.10
N LEU A 554 3.10 25.91 16.46
CA LEU A 554 2.80 25.53 15.09
C LEU A 554 1.37 25.00 14.96
N SER A 555 0.77 25.26 13.80
CA SER A 555 -0.49 24.62 13.40
C SER A 555 -0.22 23.59 12.32
N TYR A 556 -0.87 22.42 12.40
CA TYR A 556 -0.68 21.37 11.40
C TYR A 556 -1.97 21.08 10.64
N LEU A 557 -1.83 20.96 9.32
CA LEU A 557 -2.77 20.23 8.47
C LEU A 557 -2.13 18.88 8.16
N PHE A 558 -2.60 17.81 8.81
CA PHE A 558 -1.96 16.51 8.76
C PHE A 558 -2.78 15.52 7.93
N ILE A 559 -2.27 15.08 6.79
CA ILE A 559 -2.93 14.11 5.91
C ILE A 559 -2.34 12.74 6.15
N THR A 560 -3.21 11.77 6.42
CA THR A 560 -2.82 10.37 6.59
C THR A 560 -4.00 9.45 6.26
N HIS A 561 -3.71 8.18 6.02
CA HIS A 561 -4.70 7.12 5.93
C HIS A 561 -4.71 6.23 7.21
N ASP A 562 -3.80 6.48 8.16
CA ASP A 562 -3.66 5.73 9.40
C ASP A 562 -4.35 6.45 10.58
N LEU A 563 -5.48 5.90 11.01
CA LEU A 563 -6.27 6.43 12.13
C LEU A 563 -5.55 6.31 13.48
N ALA A 564 -4.65 5.36 13.64
CA ALA A 564 -3.89 5.23 14.87
C ALA A 564 -2.85 6.36 15.01
N VAL A 565 -2.30 6.82 13.88
CA VAL A 565 -1.45 8.03 13.82
C VAL A 565 -2.27 9.28 14.15
N VAL A 566 -3.50 9.39 13.61
CA VAL A 566 -4.39 10.53 13.92
C VAL A 566 -4.61 10.66 15.42
N ARG A 567 -4.89 9.57 16.12
CA ARG A 567 -5.08 9.58 17.57
C ARG A 567 -3.86 10.05 18.37
N GLN A 568 -2.67 9.89 17.80
CA GLN A 568 -1.43 10.30 18.48
C GLN A 568 -1.12 11.80 18.33
N ILE A 569 -1.58 12.45 17.24
CA ILE A 569 -1.14 13.81 16.94
C ILE A 569 -2.29 14.82 16.74
N ALA A 570 -3.49 14.36 16.32
CA ALA A 570 -4.55 15.27 15.90
C ALA A 570 -5.47 15.71 17.05
N ASP A 571 -5.95 16.95 16.98
CA ASP A 571 -7.01 17.50 17.82
C ASP A 571 -8.39 17.28 17.19
N GLU A 572 -8.49 17.54 15.89
CA GLU A 572 -9.71 17.38 15.10
C GLU A 572 -9.42 16.49 13.88
N VAL A 573 -10.42 15.77 13.43
CA VAL A 573 -10.33 14.89 12.27
C VAL A 573 -11.47 15.16 11.29
N VAL A 574 -11.11 15.19 10.02
CA VAL A 574 -12.00 15.31 8.87
C VAL A 574 -11.86 14.06 8.02
N VAL A 575 -12.97 13.39 7.72
CA VAL A 575 -13.00 12.19 6.87
C VAL A 575 -13.44 12.57 5.47
N MET A 576 -12.62 12.21 4.46
CA MET A 576 -12.91 12.43 3.05
C MET A 576 -13.23 11.14 2.32
N GLN A 577 -14.29 11.13 1.52
CA GLN A 577 -14.68 10.03 0.66
C GLN A 577 -15.17 10.55 -0.70
N HIS A 578 -14.64 10.01 -1.80
CA HIS A 578 -15.03 10.40 -3.18
C HIS A 578 -15.05 11.92 -3.42
N GLY A 579 -14.06 12.63 -2.92
CA GLY A 579 -13.92 14.08 -3.07
C GLY A 579 -14.75 14.92 -2.10
N LYS A 580 -15.57 14.32 -1.24
CA LYS A 580 -16.45 15.00 -0.28
C LYS A 580 -15.99 14.82 1.15
N LEU A 581 -16.30 15.79 1.99
CA LEU A 581 -16.20 15.67 3.43
C LEU A 581 -17.46 14.93 3.93
N VAL A 582 -17.25 13.81 4.61
CA VAL A 582 -18.35 12.95 5.12
C VAL A 582 -18.50 13.02 6.63
N GLU A 583 -17.43 13.36 7.35
CA GLU A 583 -17.44 13.46 8.82
C GLU A 583 -16.43 14.52 9.28
N HIS A 584 -16.76 15.26 10.35
CA HIS A 584 -15.86 16.17 11.05
C HIS A 584 -16.15 16.06 12.54
N ALA A 585 -15.14 15.70 13.33
CA ALA A 585 -15.28 15.52 14.78
C ALA A 585 -13.95 15.82 15.50
N THR A 586 -14.02 15.99 16.81
CA THR A 586 -12.81 15.93 17.65
C THR A 586 -12.27 14.49 17.66
N THR A 587 -10.97 14.33 17.86
CA THR A 587 -10.35 13.01 17.85
C THR A 587 -10.94 12.07 18.90
N ASP A 588 -11.38 12.59 20.06
CA ASP A 588 -12.02 11.82 21.11
C ASP A 588 -13.44 11.38 20.76
N GLU A 589 -14.23 12.27 20.15
CA GLU A 589 -15.59 11.98 19.70
C GLU A 589 -15.61 10.96 18.55
N SER A 590 -14.72 11.09 17.57
CA SER A 590 -14.63 10.16 16.44
C SER A 590 -14.37 8.72 16.87
N SER A 591 -13.75 8.52 18.03
CA SER A 591 -13.54 7.20 18.63
C SER A 591 -14.80 6.59 19.23
N THR A 592 -15.81 7.41 19.58
CA THR A 592 -17.04 7.02 20.28
C THR A 592 -18.22 6.79 19.30
N ILE A 593 -18.19 7.41 18.11
CA ILE A 593 -19.27 7.37 17.08
C ILE A 593 -19.43 5.98 16.42
N ARG A 594 -18.60 5.01 16.72
CA ARG A 594 -18.74 3.60 16.26
C ARG A 594 -20.10 2.94 16.56
N ARG A 595 -21.06 3.62 17.22
CA ARG A 595 -22.34 3.04 17.67
C ARG A 595 -23.56 3.36 16.82
N SER A 596 -23.49 4.21 15.80
CA SER A 596 -24.64 4.48 14.89
C SER A 596 -24.40 3.95 13.48
N SER A 597 -25.13 3.02 13.14
CA SER A 597 -25.71 2.35 11.95
C SER A 597 -25.34 2.80 10.53
N THR A 598 -24.16 3.29 10.22
CA THR A 598 -23.67 3.33 8.81
C THR A 598 -22.16 3.04 8.83
N PRO A 599 -21.67 1.95 8.22
CA PRO A 599 -20.25 1.67 8.21
C PRO A 599 -19.58 2.66 7.25
N VAL A 600 -19.01 3.73 7.77
CA VAL A 600 -17.98 4.47 7.05
C VAL A 600 -16.79 3.52 6.92
N ILE A 601 -16.55 3.05 5.72
CA ILE A 601 -15.58 1.99 5.37
C ILE A 601 -14.15 2.32 5.82
N CYS A 602 -13.84 3.61 6.05
CA CYS A 602 -12.55 4.07 6.58
C CYS A 602 -12.30 3.72 8.06
N LEU A 603 -13.36 3.39 8.83
CA LEU A 603 -13.27 3.06 10.25
C LEU A 603 -13.22 1.55 10.53
N ALA A 604 -13.05 0.72 9.49
CA ALA A 604 -12.69 -0.68 9.72
C ALA A 604 -11.42 -0.72 10.58
N PRO A 605 -11.41 -1.48 11.69
CA PRO A 605 -10.25 -1.52 12.56
C PRO A 605 -9.02 -1.91 11.75
N SER A 606 -7.91 -1.18 11.96
CA SER A 606 -6.59 -1.71 11.67
C SER A 606 -6.52 -3.15 12.23
N PRO A 607 -5.82 -4.07 11.57
CA PRO A 607 -5.66 -5.44 12.07
C PRO A 607 -5.35 -5.54 13.57
N ALA A 608 -4.62 -4.56 14.12
CA ALA A 608 -4.34 -4.46 15.56
C ALA A 608 -5.56 -4.25 16.46
N ALA A 609 -6.66 -3.71 15.94
CA ALA A 609 -7.85 -3.43 16.77
C ALA A 609 -8.78 -4.64 16.92
N SER A 610 -8.74 -5.62 16.00
CA SER A 610 -9.47 -6.88 16.15
C SER A 610 -8.87 -7.77 17.25
N CYS A 611 -7.57 -7.63 17.51
CA CYS A 611 -6.89 -8.35 18.59
C CYS A 611 -7.34 -7.90 19.99
N SER A 612 -7.72 -6.62 20.18
CA SER A 612 -8.18 -6.11 21.47
C SER A 612 -9.62 -6.51 21.81
N SER A 613 -10.49 -6.73 20.81
CA SER A 613 -11.87 -7.17 21.04
C SER A 613 -11.96 -8.67 21.39
N VAL A 614 -11.07 -9.49 20.84
CA VAL A 614 -10.96 -10.92 21.20
C VAL A 614 -10.40 -11.10 22.62
N LEU A 615 -9.55 -10.19 23.08
CA LEU A 615 -9.00 -10.21 24.45
C LEU A 615 -10.05 -9.87 25.52
N THR A 616 -11.08 -9.10 25.20
CA THR A 616 -12.14 -8.73 26.18
C THR A 616 -13.15 -9.85 26.36
N ASP A 617 -13.37 -10.68 25.35
CA ASP A 617 -14.29 -11.82 25.42
C ASP A 617 -13.65 -13.10 25.99
N LEU A 618 -12.32 -13.19 26.01
CA LEU A 618 -11.59 -14.29 26.66
C LEU A 618 -11.31 -14.07 28.18
N MET A 619 -11.56 -12.84 28.68
CA MET A 619 -11.45 -12.52 30.12
C MET A 619 -12.83 -12.48 30.82
N ARG A 620 -13.91 -12.85 30.17
CA ARG A 620 -15.22 -13.18 30.77
C ARG A 620 -15.52 -14.67 30.61
#